data_51e9d42e3f0fe2e352630b1f8122c0d0
#
_entry.id   51e9d42e3f0fe2e352630b1f8122c0d0
#
_cell.length_a   1.000
_cell.length_b   1.000
_cell.length_c   1.000
_cell.angle_alpha   90.00
_cell.angle_beta   90.00
_cell.angle_gamma   90.00
#
_symmetry.space_group_name_H-M   'P 1'
#
loop_
_entity.id
_entity.type
_entity.pdbx_description
1 polymer ?
#
loop_
_entity_poly.entity_id
_entity_poly.type
_entity_poly.pdbx_seq_one_letter_code
_entity_poly.pdbx_strand_id
1 'polypeptide(L)'
;MQKRRLILHFIYLTILFYSCTQSDKVNENTIFRYNEYRNVTSLDPAFARNPQNIWPINQLFNGLVQLDKNLTIQPEIAKAWTISPDGLTYQFSLRKDVFFHSSPLFGENQTRAVVASDFVYSFDRLKDPKVASPGGWVLQQVESYKANDQHTFTIQLKTPFPAFLGLLSMRYCAVVPHEVISYYGSSFRSNPIGTGPFYFKRWDENVKLVLRKNTRYFEKDVKGRKLPYLEAVSIQFIPDIQSEFMLFLQGKLDFINSLDASYKDELLTPTGALQSKYKERLNMLKGPYLNTEYIGFYLNASNPAIQSKKIREAINLGFDRNLMIAYLRNNIGYPANQGFIPKGLKGTSGTPFPYDVEKARNLVAKYIEEGGEKPILTLTTDANYLDLCEYLQRELQKIGIDIKVEVLPTASLRQAKSSGKLELFRASWIADYPDAENYLSLFYSKNFSPNGPNYTHFKNKEYDTLYEEALSTLTDSLRVKRYRQMDSLANSEHPIIPLYYDQVIRFAQKNVEGMEINPINLLVLKTISKK
;
A
#
# COMPACT_ATOMS: atom_id res chain seq x y z
N MET A 1 42.97 -5.91 64.80
CA MET A 1 42.15 -4.87 64.13
C MET A 1 42.22 -4.94 62.59
N GLN A 2 43.33 -5.32 61.95
CA GLN A 2 43.45 -5.42 60.49
C GLN A 2 42.55 -6.50 59.80
N LYS A 3 42.37 -7.67 60.40
CA LYS A 3 41.49 -8.73 59.83
C LYS A 3 40.00 -8.37 59.77
N ARG A 4 39.49 -7.56 60.71
CA ARG A 4 38.08 -7.09 60.70
C ARG A 4 37.83 -6.02 59.60
N ARG A 5 38.82 -5.20 59.28
CA ARG A 5 38.70 -4.22 58.17
C ARG A 5 38.72 -4.87 56.81
N LEU A 6 39.49 -5.96 56.59
CA LEU A 6 39.49 -6.70 55.35
C LEU A 6 38.13 -7.40 55.06
N ILE A 7 37.49 -7.97 56.08
CA ILE A 7 36.18 -8.63 55.95
C ILE A 7 35.08 -7.62 55.64
N LEU A 8 35.11 -6.42 56.25
CA LEU A 8 34.14 -5.36 55.92
C LEU A 8 34.30 -4.83 54.49
N HIS A 9 35.52 -4.73 53.95
CA HIS A 9 35.77 -4.32 52.56
C HIS A 9 35.34 -5.40 51.59
N PHE A 10 35.44 -6.67 51.90
CA PHE A 10 35.00 -7.77 51.05
C PHE A 10 33.42 -7.86 51.03
N ILE A 11 32.76 -7.60 52.14
CA ILE A 11 31.31 -7.55 52.21
C ILE A 11 30.74 -6.32 51.45
N TYR A 12 31.44 -5.16 51.47
CA TYR A 12 31.04 -3.98 50.70
C TYR A 12 31.23 -4.18 49.19
N LEU A 13 32.27 -4.92 48.79
CA LEU A 13 32.52 -5.23 47.39
C LEU A 13 31.52 -6.26 46.81
N THR A 14 31.03 -7.19 47.64
CA THR A 14 30.02 -8.16 47.21
C THR A 14 28.63 -7.55 47.09
N ILE A 15 28.30 -6.51 47.87
CA ILE A 15 27.01 -5.80 47.78
C ILE A 15 26.94 -4.93 46.52
N LEU A 16 28.07 -4.43 45.99
CA LEU A 16 28.14 -3.66 44.75
C LEU A 16 27.91 -4.52 43.50
N PHE A 17 28.11 -5.84 43.57
CA PHE A 17 27.83 -6.75 42.45
C PHE A 17 26.38 -7.27 42.42
N TYR A 18 25.55 -7.04 43.44
CA TYR A 18 24.14 -7.45 43.48
C TYR A 18 23.19 -6.37 42.95
N SER A 19 23.68 -5.22 42.51
CA SER A 19 22.93 -4.22 41.75
C SER A 19 22.93 -4.51 40.26
N CYS A 20 22.87 -5.78 39.86
CA CYS A 20 22.50 -6.16 38.54
C CYS A 20 20.99 -5.95 38.37
N THR A 21 20.66 -4.86 37.74
CA THR A 21 19.38 -4.58 37.11
C THR A 21 18.65 -5.88 36.75
N GLN A 22 17.50 -6.14 37.37
CA GLN A 22 16.46 -6.96 36.77
C GLN A 22 16.11 -6.29 35.44
N SER A 23 16.83 -6.66 34.39
CA SER A 23 16.28 -6.49 33.07
C SER A 23 15.04 -7.37 33.05
N ASP A 24 13.85 -6.78 33.06
CA ASP A 24 12.64 -7.50 32.72
C ASP A 24 12.95 -8.32 31.46
N LYS A 25 13.14 -9.63 31.64
CA LYS A 25 13.33 -10.54 30.50
C LYS A 25 12.03 -10.49 29.74
N VAL A 26 11.97 -9.63 28.75
CA VAL A 26 10.85 -9.59 27.82
C VAL A 26 10.74 -11.00 27.24
N ASN A 27 9.62 -11.64 27.49
CA ASN A 27 9.36 -12.97 26.95
C ASN A 27 9.48 -12.89 25.42
N GLU A 28 10.44 -13.59 24.86
CA GLU A 28 10.71 -13.57 23.41
C GLU A 28 9.49 -13.96 22.58
N ASN A 29 8.59 -14.76 23.14
CA ASN A 29 7.32 -15.13 22.52
C ASN A 29 6.32 -13.97 22.43
N THR A 30 6.62 -12.79 23.01
CA THR A 30 5.76 -11.59 22.87
C THR A 30 6.34 -10.55 21.93
N ILE A 31 7.47 -10.84 21.29
CA ILE A 31 8.11 -9.97 20.30
C ILE A 31 7.79 -10.48 18.89
N PHE A 32 7.23 -9.62 18.05
CA PHE A 32 7.01 -9.91 16.64
C PHE A 32 8.19 -9.39 15.81
N ARG A 33 8.80 -10.28 15.00
CA ARG A 33 10.01 -10.01 14.22
C ARG A 33 9.72 -10.16 12.75
N TYR A 34 9.99 -9.11 11.97
CA TYR A 34 9.93 -9.20 10.52
C TYR A 34 11.06 -8.41 9.86
N ASN A 35 11.26 -8.66 8.59
CA ASN A 35 12.21 -7.95 7.76
C ASN A 35 11.50 -6.98 6.82
N GLU A 36 12.12 -5.82 6.60
CA GLU A 36 11.77 -4.90 5.53
C GLU A 36 13.02 -4.73 4.65
N TYR A 37 13.03 -5.34 3.46
CA TYR A 37 14.21 -5.36 2.58
C TYR A 37 14.58 -3.98 2.04
N ARG A 38 13.65 -3.02 2.08
CA ARG A 38 13.90 -1.61 1.80
C ARG A 38 13.91 -0.83 3.09
N ASN A 39 14.94 -0.01 3.28
CA ASN A 39 15.05 0.79 4.49
C ASN A 39 13.87 1.77 4.65
N VAL A 40 13.41 1.91 5.88
CA VAL A 40 12.54 3.01 6.30
C VAL A 40 13.30 4.32 6.11
N THR A 41 12.68 5.29 5.49
CA THR A 41 13.28 6.61 5.27
C THR A 41 12.71 7.68 6.19
N SER A 42 11.48 7.48 6.67
CA SER A 42 10.80 8.38 7.58
C SER A 42 9.71 7.66 8.37
N LEU A 43 9.59 7.99 9.65
CA LEU A 43 8.47 7.62 10.51
C LEU A 43 7.47 8.79 10.69
N ASP A 44 7.67 9.91 10.00
CA ASP A 44 6.72 11.03 9.96
C ASP A 44 5.56 10.68 9.02
N PRO A 45 4.29 10.74 9.48
CA PRO A 45 3.10 10.47 8.65
C PRO A 45 3.03 11.31 7.38
N ALA A 46 3.54 12.55 7.38
CA ALA A 46 3.58 13.40 6.20
C ALA A 46 4.36 12.76 5.02
N PHE A 47 5.17 11.72 5.27
CA PHE A 47 5.96 10.99 4.28
C PHE A 47 5.56 9.51 4.15
N ALA A 48 4.33 9.15 4.51
CA ALA A 48 3.78 7.78 4.44
C ALA A 48 3.46 7.35 3.00
N ARG A 49 4.45 7.38 2.09
CA ARG A 49 4.27 7.15 0.65
C ARG A 49 4.37 5.69 0.22
N ASN A 50 5.27 4.94 0.85
CA ASN A 50 5.64 3.58 0.42
C ASN A 50 5.37 2.58 1.55
N PRO A 51 5.12 1.30 1.27
CA PRO A 51 4.84 0.28 2.29
C PRO A 51 5.85 0.24 3.42
N GLN A 52 7.16 0.36 3.12
CA GLN A 52 8.22 0.36 4.12
C GLN A 52 8.10 1.50 5.16
N ASN A 53 7.52 2.65 4.78
CA ASN A 53 7.21 3.73 5.72
C ASN A 53 5.81 3.57 6.32
N ILE A 54 4.82 3.19 5.50
CA ILE A 54 3.40 3.08 5.91
C ILE A 54 3.23 2.05 7.02
N TRP A 55 3.87 0.88 6.94
CA TRP A 55 3.69 -0.19 7.92
C TRP A 55 4.13 0.19 9.33
N PRO A 56 5.35 0.70 9.58
CA PRO A 56 5.72 1.17 10.90
C PRO A 56 4.92 2.40 11.34
N ILE A 57 4.61 3.34 10.44
CA ILE A 57 3.76 4.51 10.74
C ILE A 57 2.36 4.05 11.20
N ASN A 58 1.79 3.02 10.59
CA ASN A 58 0.51 2.44 10.99
C ASN A 58 0.50 1.86 12.42
N GLN A 59 1.67 1.46 12.95
CA GLN A 59 1.78 1.01 14.33
C GLN A 59 1.97 2.15 15.32
N LEU A 60 2.44 3.32 14.86
CA LEU A 60 2.80 4.46 15.69
C LEU A 60 1.70 5.53 15.77
N PHE A 61 0.85 5.65 14.75
CA PHE A 61 -0.09 6.76 14.60
C PHE A 61 -1.51 6.28 14.26
N ASN A 62 -2.49 7.13 14.59
CA ASN A 62 -3.89 6.96 14.22
C ASN A 62 -4.40 8.20 13.47
N GLY A 63 -5.44 8.00 12.64
CA GLY A 63 -6.18 9.04 11.95
C GLY A 63 -7.57 9.26 12.53
N LEU A 64 -8.41 10.00 11.79
CA LEU A 64 -9.83 10.14 12.12
C LEU A 64 -10.56 8.81 12.01
N VAL A 65 -10.30 8.09 10.92
CA VAL A 65 -10.93 6.82 10.56
C VAL A 65 -9.87 5.81 10.12
N GLN A 66 -10.21 4.53 10.17
CA GLN A 66 -9.39 3.41 9.72
C GLN A 66 -10.19 2.49 8.78
N LEU A 67 -9.52 1.54 8.16
CA LEU A 67 -10.15 0.48 7.37
C LEU A 67 -10.11 -0.84 8.14
N ASP A 68 -11.20 -1.60 8.10
CA ASP A 68 -11.20 -3.00 8.50
C ASP A 68 -10.59 -3.90 7.39
N LYS A 69 -10.53 -5.20 7.64
CA LYS A 69 -10.00 -6.18 6.67
C LYS A 69 -10.79 -6.26 5.36
N ASN A 70 -12.03 -5.81 5.36
CA ASN A 70 -12.91 -5.77 4.18
C ASN A 70 -12.92 -4.40 3.52
N LEU A 71 -12.02 -3.49 3.94
CA LEU A 71 -11.92 -2.10 3.49
C LEU A 71 -13.14 -1.24 3.80
N THR A 72 -13.91 -1.61 4.82
CA THR A 72 -15.00 -0.78 5.33
C THR A 72 -14.43 0.28 6.27
N ILE A 73 -14.88 1.53 6.08
CA ILE A 73 -14.50 2.64 6.97
C ILE A 73 -15.01 2.39 8.38
N GLN A 74 -14.11 2.43 9.34
CA GLN A 74 -14.37 2.25 10.77
C GLN A 74 -13.94 3.48 11.56
N PRO A 75 -14.58 3.77 12.71
CA PRO A 75 -14.08 4.74 13.67
C PRO A 75 -12.63 4.46 14.09
N GLU A 76 -11.86 5.55 14.31
CA GLU A 76 -10.53 5.47 14.94
C GLU A 76 -10.45 6.55 16.03
N ILE A 77 -9.81 7.71 15.83
CA ILE A 77 -9.88 8.81 16.79
C ILE A 77 -11.25 9.50 16.74
N ALA A 78 -11.88 9.60 15.57
CA ALA A 78 -13.30 9.96 15.49
C ALA A 78 -14.14 8.76 15.94
N LYS A 79 -14.97 8.94 16.97
CA LYS A 79 -15.93 7.91 17.41
C LYS A 79 -17.18 7.83 16.51
N ALA A 80 -17.49 8.92 15.80
CA ALA A 80 -18.60 9.05 14.87
C ALA A 80 -18.38 10.26 13.98
N TRP A 81 -19.11 10.31 12.85
CA TRP A 81 -19.15 11.48 11.96
C TRP A 81 -20.53 11.60 11.31
N THR A 82 -20.83 12.81 10.83
CA THR A 82 -21.98 13.12 9.99
C THR A 82 -21.52 13.75 8.70
N ILE A 83 -22.28 13.52 7.62
CA ILE A 83 -22.05 14.13 6.31
C ILE A 83 -23.32 14.90 5.94
N SER A 84 -23.17 16.16 5.51
CA SER A 84 -24.31 16.95 5.06
C SER A 84 -24.97 16.34 3.82
N PRO A 85 -26.27 16.62 3.59
CA PRO A 85 -27.02 16.04 2.45
C PRO A 85 -26.41 16.34 1.07
N ASP A 86 -25.70 17.48 0.95
CA ASP A 86 -24.98 17.89 -0.26
C ASP A 86 -23.60 17.19 -0.42
N GLY A 87 -23.17 16.42 0.58
CA GLY A 87 -21.88 15.72 0.58
C GLY A 87 -20.66 16.62 0.76
N LEU A 88 -20.84 17.87 1.16
CA LEU A 88 -19.77 18.86 1.25
C LEU A 88 -19.16 18.98 2.64
N THR A 89 -19.97 18.84 3.70
CA THR A 89 -19.51 19.03 5.09
C THR A 89 -19.41 17.71 5.82
N TYR A 90 -18.24 17.42 6.36
CA TYR A 90 -17.93 16.26 7.21
C TYR A 90 -17.66 16.76 8.63
N GLN A 91 -18.47 16.37 9.60
CA GLN A 91 -18.27 16.73 11.01
C GLN A 91 -17.94 15.48 11.82
N PHE A 92 -16.77 15.47 12.46
CA PHE A 92 -16.25 14.36 13.26
C PHE A 92 -16.35 14.66 14.74
N SER A 93 -16.92 13.72 15.51
CA SER A 93 -16.90 13.74 16.97
C SER A 93 -15.74 12.91 17.49
N LEU A 94 -14.76 13.54 18.12
CA LEU A 94 -13.53 12.89 18.57
C LEU A 94 -13.74 12.16 19.91
N ARG A 95 -12.96 11.09 20.13
CA ARG A 95 -12.81 10.41 21.42
C ARG A 95 -12.10 11.33 22.41
N LYS A 96 -12.33 11.11 23.71
CA LYS A 96 -11.69 11.85 24.80
C LYS A 96 -10.57 11.05 25.50
N ASP A 97 -10.46 9.76 25.17
CA ASP A 97 -9.55 8.79 25.78
C ASP A 97 -8.35 8.42 24.90
N VAL A 98 -8.04 9.24 23.90
CA VAL A 98 -6.86 9.08 23.03
C VAL A 98 -5.76 10.02 23.51
N PHE A 99 -4.58 9.45 23.81
CA PHE A 99 -3.44 10.20 24.32
C PHE A 99 -2.24 10.00 23.39
N PHE A 100 -1.41 11.03 23.25
CA PHE A 100 -0.11 10.89 22.60
C PHE A 100 0.82 9.99 23.44
N HIS A 101 1.77 9.33 22.78
CA HIS A 101 2.84 8.60 23.47
C HIS A 101 3.60 9.50 24.43
N SER A 102 4.17 8.91 25.49
CA SER A 102 4.89 9.68 26.48
C SER A 102 6.09 10.43 25.88
N SER A 103 6.22 11.71 26.23
CA SER A 103 7.34 12.58 25.88
C SER A 103 7.53 13.65 26.95
N PRO A 104 8.77 13.98 27.35
CA PRO A 104 9.04 15.09 28.27
C PRO A 104 8.54 16.45 27.75
N LEU A 105 8.32 16.56 26.44
CA LEU A 105 7.84 17.79 25.78
C LEU A 105 6.38 18.15 26.16
N PHE A 106 5.63 17.23 26.77
CA PHE A 106 4.29 17.49 27.30
C PHE A 106 4.30 17.92 28.80
N GLY A 107 5.46 18.26 29.35
CA GLY A 107 5.60 18.71 30.74
C GLY A 107 5.49 17.56 31.75
N GLU A 108 5.05 17.87 32.97
CA GLU A 108 5.03 16.93 34.12
C GLU A 108 4.22 15.66 33.86
N ASN A 109 3.11 15.76 33.12
CA ASN A 109 2.25 14.60 32.79
C ASN A 109 2.85 13.68 31.73
N GLN A 110 3.90 14.11 31.03
CA GLN A 110 4.57 13.42 29.95
C GLN A 110 3.65 12.92 28.82
N THR A 111 2.41 13.36 28.78
CA THR A 111 1.42 13.06 27.73
C THR A 111 0.26 14.05 27.82
N ARG A 112 -0.50 14.17 26.74
CA ARG A 112 -1.77 14.89 26.70
C ARG A 112 -2.78 14.21 25.78
N ALA A 113 -4.06 14.49 26.00
CA ALA A 113 -5.12 14.03 25.11
C ALA A 113 -5.03 14.70 23.72
N VAL A 114 -5.47 13.99 22.69
CA VAL A 114 -5.67 14.53 21.35
C VAL A 114 -6.90 15.44 21.35
N VAL A 115 -6.77 16.60 20.71
CA VAL A 115 -7.85 17.57 20.50
C VAL A 115 -8.01 17.91 19.02
N ALA A 116 -9.14 18.50 18.65
CA ALA A 116 -9.46 18.81 17.24
C ALA A 116 -8.45 19.75 16.57
N SER A 117 -7.82 20.65 17.32
CA SER A 117 -6.77 21.53 16.79
C SER A 117 -5.49 20.77 16.38
N ASP A 118 -5.25 19.58 16.90
CA ASP A 118 -4.13 18.75 16.45
C ASP A 118 -4.33 18.25 15.02
N PHE A 119 -5.57 17.97 14.62
CA PHE A 119 -5.90 17.66 13.23
C PHE A 119 -5.77 18.87 12.32
N VAL A 120 -6.15 20.08 12.77
CA VAL A 120 -5.90 21.30 12.02
C VAL A 120 -4.41 21.45 11.73
N TYR A 121 -3.57 21.35 12.77
CA TYR A 121 -2.12 21.42 12.64
C TYR A 121 -1.56 20.35 11.71
N SER A 122 -2.03 19.11 11.84
CA SER A 122 -1.56 17.98 11.02
C SER A 122 -1.88 18.20 9.54
N PHE A 123 -3.05 18.73 9.21
CA PHE A 123 -3.47 19.02 7.84
C PHE A 123 -2.76 20.24 7.26
N ASP A 124 -2.50 21.28 8.08
CA ASP A 124 -1.69 22.43 7.67
C ASP A 124 -0.29 21.98 7.23
N ARG A 125 0.32 21.03 7.96
CA ARG A 125 1.62 20.45 7.58
C ARG A 125 1.61 19.75 6.23
N LEU A 126 0.51 19.06 5.87
CA LEU A 126 0.42 18.41 4.55
C LEU A 126 0.38 19.42 3.40
N LYS A 127 -0.11 20.63 3.66
CA LYS A 127 -0.24 21.73 2.69
C LYS A 127 0.97 22.68 2.71
N ASP A 128 1.81 22.62 3.75
CA ASP A 128 2.97 23.50 3.90
C ASP A 128 4.07 23.17 2.85
N PRO A 129 4.40 24.09 1.94
CA PRO A 129 5.48 23.90 0.97
C PRO A 129 6.85 23.63 1.62
N LYS A 130 7.09 24.08 2.85
CA LYS A 130 8.34 23.83 3.59
C LYS A 130 8.46 22.38 4.03
N VAL A 131 7.35 21.72 4.33
CA VAL A 131 7.31 20.28 4.65
C VAL A 131 7.48 19.47 3.36
N ALA A 132 7.00 19.96 2.24
CA ALA A 132 7.04 19.31 0.92
C ALA A 132 6.51 17.87 0.96
N SER A 133 5.40 17.66 1.70
CA SER A 133 4.76 16.36 1.85
C SER A 133 4.30 15.80 0.51
N PRO A 134 4.67 14.55 0.15
CA PRO A 134 4.08 13.90 -1.01
C PRO A 134 2.60 13.55 -0.83
N GLY A 135 2.03 13.74 0.37
CA GLY A 135 0.63 13.47 0.72
C GLY A 135 -0.30 14.69 0.58
N GLY A 136 0.20 15.86 0.20
CA GLY A 136 -0.62 17.09 0.11
C GLY A 136 -1.83 16.97 -0.83
N TRP A 137 -1.76 16.12 -1.84
CA TRP A 137 -2.85 15.85 -2.79
C TRP A 137 -4.13 15.30 -2.12
N VAL A 138 -4.00 14.59 -0.98
CA VAL A 138 -5.14 14.05 -0.22
C VAL A 138 -6.12 15.16 0.20
N LEU A 139 -5.62 16.37 0.38
CA LEU A 139 -6.41 17.55 0.76
C LEU A 139 -6.78 18.46 -0.44
N GLN A 140 -6.56 18.02 -1.68
CA GLN A 140 -6.79 18.85 -2.87
C GLN A 140 -8.26 19.27 -3.02
N GLN A 141 -9.20 18.37 -2.66
CA GLN A 141 -10.63 18.64 -2.68
C GLN A 141 -11.14 19.36 -1.42
N VAL A 142 -10.29 19.61 -0.43
CA VAL A 142 -10.67 20.29 0.80
C VAL A 142 -10.63 21.79 0.60
N GLU A 143 -11.76 22.47 0.84
CA GLU A 143 -11.87 23.92 0.88
C GLU A 143 -11.33 24.48 2.19
N SER A 144 -11.85 23.96 3.31
CA SER A 144 -11.45 24.39 4.64
C SER A 144 -11.62 23.28 5.68
N TYR A 145 -10.95 23.42 6.81
CA TYR A 145 -11.15 22.59 7.99
C TYR A 145 -10.95 23.42 9.26
N LYS A 146 -11.64 23.05 10.32
CA LYS A 146 -11.54 23.76 11.61
C LYS A 146 -11.88 22.87 12.81
N ALA A 147 -11.30 23.22 13.95
CA ALA A 147 -11.75 22.76 15.26
C ALA A 147 -12.90 23.66 15.72
N ASN A 148 -14.11 23.11 15.86
CA ASN A 148 -15.25 23.88 16.39
C ASN A 148 -15.14 24.00 17.94
N ASP A 149 -14.64 22.94 18.56
CA ASP A 149 -14.27 22.84 19.96
C ASP A 149 -13.15 21.80 20.12
N GLN A 150 -12.82 21.40 21.35
CA GLN A 150 -11.75 20.41 21.62
C GLN A 150 -12.02 19.04 21.01
N HIS A 151 -13.28 18.66 20.76
CA HIS A 151 -13.68 17.31 20.34
C HIS A 151 -14.54 17.27 19.09
N THR A 152 -14.73 18.41 18.42
CA THR A 152 -15.49 18.51 17.18
C THR A 152 -14.61 19.10 16.07
N PHE A 153 -14.31 18.29 15.06
CA PHE A 153 -13.52 18.67 13.90
C PHE A 153 -14.39 18.66 12.65
N THR A 154 -14.36 19.74 11.87
CA THR A 154 -15.17 19.87 10.66
C THR A 154 -14.28 20.08 9.44
N ILE A 155 -14.60 19.38 8.34
CA ILE A 155 -13.97 19.53 7.03
C ILE A 155 -15.05 19.93 6.03
N GLN A 156 -14.74 20.95 5.21
CA GLN A 156 -15.56 21.41 4.09
C GLN A 156 -14.85 21.05 2.79
N LEU A 157 -15.54 20.38 1.87
CA LEU A 157 -15.05 20.08 0.53
C LEU A 157 -15.45 21.17 -0.47
N LYS A 158 -14.67 21.33 -1.55
CA LYS A 158 -14.97 22.20 -2.71
C LYS A 158 -16.11 21.65 -3.55
N THR A 159 -16.11 20.33 -3.74
CA THR A 159 -17.11 19.57 -4.49
C THR A 159 -17.37 18.26 -3.75
N PRO A 160 -18.56 17.65 -3.88
CA PRO A 160 -18.84 16.36 -3.28
C PRO A 160 -17.83 15.32 -3.77
N PHE A 161 -17.29 14.51 -2.84
CA PHE A 161 -16.35 13.45 -3.16
C PHE A 161 -16.63 12.22 -2.28
N PRO A 162 -17.44 11.27 -2.73
CA PRO A 162 -17.87 10.13 -1.93
C PRO A 162 -16.74 9.23 -1.41
N ALA A 163 -15.58 9.17 -2.11
CA ALA A 163 -14.41 8.43 -1.67
C ALA A 163 -13.59 9.13 -0.57
N PHE A 164 -14.00 10.32 -0.11
CA PHE A 164 -13.19 11.16 0.80
C PHE A 164 -12.84 10.49 2.13
N LEU A 165 -13.75 9.72 2.73
CA LEU A 165 -13.43 8.96 3.94
C LEU A 165 -12.32 7.91 3.70
N GLY A 166 -12.26 7.36 2.50
CA GLY A 166 -11.15 6.50 2.07
C GLY A 166 -9.82 7.23 2.06
N LEU A 167 -9.77 8.46 1.56
CA LEU A 167 -8.58 9.31 1.63
C LEU A 167 -8.18 9.60 3.08
N LEU A 168 -9.14 9.91 3.96
CA LEU A 168 -8.87 10.19 5.37
C LEU A 168 -8.33 8.98 6.15
N SER A 169 -8.53 7.75 5.66
CA SER A 169 -7.94 6.54 6.25
C SER A 169 -6.46 6.35 5.93
N MET A 170 -5.93 7.10 4.95
CA MET A 170 -4.51 7.05 4.61
C MET A 170 -3.64 7.61 5.74
N ARG A 171 -2.50 7.00 5.96
CA ARG A 171 -1.60 7.41 7.08
C ARG A 171 -1.04 8.83 6.95
N TYR A 172 -1.14 9.48 5.80
CA TYR A 172 -0.89 10.91 5.65
C TYR A 172 -1.78 11.76 6.58
N CYS A 173 -3.04 11.35 6.79
CA CYS A 173 -4.03 12.04 7.60
C CYS A 173 -3.93 11.72 9.10
N ALA A 174 -2.88 11.03 9.55
CA ALA A 174 -2.68 10.74 10.96
C ALA A 174 -2.36 12.02 11.76
N VAL A 175 -2.83 12.04 13.02
CA VAL A 175 -2.61 13.17 13.92
C VAL A 175 -1.19 13.19 14.48
N VAL A 176 -0.59 14.38 14.56
CA VAL A 176 0.72 14.63 15.14
C VAL A 176 0.69 15.79 16.14
N PRO A 177 1.50 15.76 17.22
CA PRO A 177 1.53 16.83 18.22
C PRO A 177 2.44 17.97 17.77
N HIS A 178 1.93 19.21 17.80
CA HIS A 178 2.68 20.38 17.37
C HIS A 178 3.92 20.67 18.20
N GLU A 179 3.88 20.41 19.50
CA GLU A 179 5.00 20.64 20.43
C GLU A 179 6.23 19.81 20.04
N VAL A 180 5.98 18.55 19.69
CA VAL A 180 7.04 17.62 19.32
C VAL A 180 7.64 17.97 17.95
N ILE A 181 6.76 18.31 16.99
CA ILE A 181 7.20 18.76 15.66
C ILE A 181 8.00 20.07 15.77
N SER A 182 7.56 21.03 16.58
CA SER A 182 8.25 22.29 16.78
C SER A 182 9.64 22.10 17.39
N TYR A 183 9.80 21.10 18.25
CA TYR A 183 11.08 20.80 18.90
C TYR A 183 12.05 20.06 17.96
N TYR A 184 11.59 19.01 17.28
CA TYR A 184 12.45 18.16 16.46
C TYR A 184 12.61 18.63 15.02
N GLY A 185 11.69 19.44 14.49
CA GLY A 185 11.70 19.85 13.09
C GLY A 185 11.80 18.67 12.14
N SER A 186 12.77 18.70 11.22
CA SER A 186 13.01 17.59 10.27
C SER A 186 13.45 16.27 10.94
N SER A 187 14.00 16.34 12.16
CA SER A 187 14.39 15.14 12.92
C SER A 187 13.19 14.39 13.51
N PHE A 188 11.96 14.91 13.38
CA PHE A 188 10.74 14.16 13.74
C PHE A 188 10.63 12.84 12.97
N ARG A 189 11.21 12.75 11.76
CA ARG A 189 11.28 11.51 10.98
C ARG A 189 11.85 10.31 11.77
N SER A 190 12.73 10.56 12.75
CA SER A 190 13.39 9.55 13.58
C SER A 190 13.09 9.68 15.09
N ASN A 191 12.22 10.62 15.47
CA ASN A 191 11.74 10.85 16.84
C ASN A 191 10.21 10.95 16.88
N PRO A 192 9.49 9.95 16.34
CA PRO A 192 8.04 10.02 16.20
C PRO A 192 7.34 9.90 17.55
N ILE A 193 6.38 10.77 17.79
CA ILE A 193 5.42 10.68 18.91
C ILE A 193 4.02 10.66 18.30
N GLY A 194 3.35 9.53 18.40
CA GLY A 194 2.00 9.32 17.88
C GLY A 194 1.03 8.89 18.96
N THR A 195 -0.05 8.23 18.54
CA THR A 195 -1.14 7.75 19.40
C THR A 195 -1.34 6.23 19.28
N GLY A 196 -0.57 5.59 18.41
CA GLY A 196 -0.76 4.21 17.95
C GLY A 196 -0.58 3.13 19.02
N PRO A 197 -0.85 1.86 18.64
CA PRO A 197 -0.74 0.71 19.55
C PRO A 197 0.68 0.45 20.04
N PHE A 198 1.66 0.94 19.34
CA PHE A 198 3.07 0.86 19.74
C PHE A 198 3.69 2.25 19.74
N TYR A 199 4.69 2.46 20.61
CA TYR A 199 5.51 3.67 20.61
C TYR A 199 6.93 3.37 20.13
N PHE A 200 7.59 4.39 19.61
CA PHE A 200 8.98 4.33 19.15
C PHE A 200 9.95 4.10 20.31
N LYS A 201 10.85 3.13 20.16
CA LYS A 201 11.90 2.88 21.16
C LYS A 201 13.30 3.17 20.63
N ARG A 202 13.64 2.69 19.44
CA ARG A 202 14.99 2.82 18.85
C ARG A 202 14.94 2.59 17.35
N TRP A 203 15.72 3.33 16.61
CA TRP A 203 15.98 3.11 15.20
C TRP A 203 17.48 3.25 14.91
N ASP A 204 18.12 2.14 14.57
CA ASP A 204 19.45 2.08 14.01
C ASP A 204 19.28 1.98 12.49
N GLU A 205 19.55 3.06 11.79
CA GLU A 205 19.33 3.13 10.33
C GLU A 205 20.07 1.99 9.62
N ASN A 206 19.41 1.37 8.63
CA ASN A 206 19.90 0.21 7.88
C ASN A 206 20.15 -1.06 8.71
N VAL A 207 19.82 -1.09 9.99
CA VAL A 207 20.02 -2.24 10.87
C VAL A 207 18.71 -2.70 11.49
N LYS A 208 18.03 -1.84 12.27
CA LYS A 208 16.90 -2.26 13.08
C LYS A 208 16.03 -1.11 13.57
N LEU A 209 14.71 -1.31 13.53
CA LEU A 209 13.73 -0.47 14.19
C LEU A 209 12.99 -1.28 15.26
N VAL A 210 12.86 -0.72 16.47
CA VAL A 210 12.17 -1.35 17.59
C VAL A 210 11.03 -0.46 18.08
N LEU A 211 9.85 -1.05 18.15
CA LEU A 211 8.65 -0.45 18.70
C LEU A 211 8.25 -1.22 19.98
N ARG A 212 7.64 -0.52 20.95
CA ARG A 212 7.18 -1.11 22.20
C ARG A 212 5.70 -0.86 22.42
N LYS A 213 5.05 -1.73 23.15
CA LYS A 213 3.62 -1.69 23.47
C LYS A 213 3.21 -0.39 24.14
N ASN A 214 2.19 0.26 23.60
CA ASN A 214 1.50 1.38 24.25
C ASN A 214 0.44 0.85 25.21
N THR A 215 0.71 0.82 26.49
CA THR A 215 -0.22 0.33 27.53
C THR A 215 -1.44 1.25 27.72
N ARG A 216 -1.38 2.50 27.20
CA ARG A 216 -2.48 3.48 27.22
C ARG A 216 -3.30 3.48 25.92
N TYR A 217 -3.04 2.54 25.00
CA TYR A 217 -3.78 2.48 23.75
C TYR A 217 -5.29 2.30 23.99
N PHE A 218 -6.10 3.06 23.29
CA PHE A 218 -7.53 3.21 23.57
C PHE A 218 -8.41 2.07 23.05
N GLU A 219 -7.95 1.32 22.05
CA GLU A 219 -8.77 0.25 21.46
C GLU A 219 -8.74 -1.03 22.30
N LYS A 220 -9.87 -1.73 22.22
CA LYS A 220 -10.07 -3.07 22.77
C LYS A 220 -10.56 -4.00 21.67
N ASP A 221 -10.32 -5.29 21.83
CA ASP A 221 -10.89 -6.31 20.96
C ASP A 221 -12.40 -6.52 21.24
N VAL A 222 -13.03 -7.37 20.43
CA VAL A 222 -14.47 -7.71 20.57
C VAL A 222 -14.84 -8.36 21.90
N LYS A 223 -13.86 -8.85 22.67
CA LYS A 223 -14.03 -9.43 24.02
C LYS A 223 -13.69 -8.43 25.12
N GLY A 224 -13.43 -7.16 24.79
CA GLY A 224 -13.08 -6.11 25.75
C GLY A 224 -11.64 -6.14 26.24
N ARG A 225 -10.75 -6.98 25.72
CA ARG A 225 -9.33 -7.04 26.09
C ARG A 225 -8.57 -5.88 25.45
N LYS A 226 -7.66 -5.27 26.21
CA LYS A 226 -6.83 -4.16 25.72
C LYS A 226 -5.88 -4.62 24.60
N LEU A 227 -5.74 -3.80 23.59
CA LEU A 227 -4.75 -3.93 22.51
C LEU A 227 -3.53 -3.02 22.79
N PRO A 228 -2.36 -3.30 22.20
CA PRO A 228 -1.99 -4.51 21.46
C PRO A 228 -1.64 -5.69 22.38
N TYR A 229 -1.59 -6.92 21.84
CA TYR A 229 -1.20 -8.10 22.62
C TYR A 229 0.32 -8.26 22.73
N LEU A 230 1.05 -7.91 21.66
CA LEU A 230 2.51 -7.99 21.61
C LEU A 230 3.17 -6.94 22.53
N GLU A 231 4.30 -7.29 23.15
CA GLU A 231 5.09 -6.36 23.96
C GLU A 231 6.06 -5.52 23.12
N ALA A 232 6.47 -6.05 21.96
CA ALA A 232 7.36 -5.33 21.05
C ALA A 232 7.22 -5.79 19.60
N VAL A 233 7.61 -4.90 18.68
CA VAL A 233 7.84 -5.19 17.27
C VAL A 233 9.29 -4.89 16.94
N SER A 234 9.95 -5.82 16.28
CA SER A 234 11.35 -5.71 15.85
C SER A 234 11.43 -5.86 14.33
N ILE A 235 11.77 -4.77 13.66
CA ILE A 235 11.90 -4.71 12.20
C ILE A 235 13.38 -4.73 11.87
N GLN A 236 13.82 -5.67 11.06
CA GLN A 236 15.18 -5.77 10.55
C GLN A 236 15.24 -5.18 9.14
N PHE A 237 16.43 -4.79 8.69
CA PHE A 237 16.66 -4.24 7.34
C PHE A 237 17.71 -5.07 6.62
N ILE A 238 17.28 -6.23 6.13
CA ILE A 238 18.13 -7.18 5.38
C ILE A 238 17.73 -7.07 3.92
N PRO A 239 18.57 -6.49 3.04
CA PRO A 239 18.21 -6.27 1.64
C PRO A 239 18.25 -7.55 0.80
N ASP A 240 18.95 -8.59 1.24
CA ASP A 240 19.07 -9.85 0.53
C ASP A 240 17.88 -10.77 0.81
N ILE A 241 17.08 -11.03 -0.23
CA ILE A 241 15.84 -11.81 -0.14
C ILE A 241 16.10 -13.27 0.24
N GLN A 242 17.22 -13.86 -0.18
CA GLN A 242 17.58 -15.23 0.19
C GLN A 242 17.90 -15.33 1.68
N SER A 243 18.64 -14.35 2.21
CA SER A 243 18.93 -14.26 3.64
C SER A 243 17.65 -14.08 4.47
N GLU A 244 16.72 -13.23 4.03
CA GLU A 244 15.40 -13.07 4.65
C GLU A 244 14.66 -14.42 4.71
N PHE A 245 14.58 -15.12 3.58
CA PHE A 245 13.92 -16.41 3.48
C PHE A 245 14.54 -17.46 4.40
N MET A 246 15.87 -17.54 4.44
CA MET A 246 16.57 -18.48 5.32
C MET A 246 16.34 -18.17 6.81
N LEU A 247 16.35 -16.91 7.21
CA LEU A 247 16.03 -16.50 8.60
C LEU A 247 14.58 -16.82 8.97
N PHE A 248 13.65 -16.67 8.03
CA PHE A 248 12.26 -17.08 8.23
C PHE A 248 12.13 -18.60 8.43
N LEU A 249 12.77 -19.41 7.60
CA LEU A 249 12.77 -20.87 7.75
C LEU A 249 13.42 -21.34 9.07
N GLN A 250 14.39 -20.58 9.60
CA GLN A 250 15.02 -20.82 10.90
C GLN A 250 14.16 -20.38 12.10
N GLY A 251 12.99 -19.73 11.86
CA GLY A 251 12.14 -19.18 12.92
C GLY A 251 12.69 -17.89 13.57
N LYS A 252 13.71 -17.26 12.97
CA LYS A 252 14.27 -15.97 13.43
C LYS A 252 13.43 -14.77 13.00
N LEU A 253 12.60 -14.94 11.97
CA LEU A 253 11.55 -14.04 11.56
C LEU A 253 10.20 -14.73 11.76
N ASP A 254 9.20 -13.99 12.21
CA ASP A 254 7.85 -14.50 12.46
C ASP A 254 6.98 -14.45 11.22
N PHE A 255 7.40 -13.69 10.19
CA PHE A 255 6.57 -13.36 9.06
C PHE A 255 7.44 -12.95 7.85
N ILE A 256 6.99 -13.33 6.66
CA ILE A 256 7.41 -12.74 5.39
C ILE A 256 6.18 -12.36 4.55
N ASN A 257 6.29 -11.25 3.83
CA ASN A 257 5.26 -10.75 2.95
C ASN A 257 5.67 -10.95 1.49
N SER A 258 4.69 -11.25 0.64
CA SER A 258 4.88 -11.55 -0.77
C SER A 258 5.59 -12.88 -1.06
N LEU A 259 5.74 -13.17 -2.35
CA LEU A 259 6.39 -14.38 -2.84
C LEU A 259 7.39 -13.96 -3.91
N ASP A 260 8.66 -14.22 -3.64
CA ASP A 260 9.72 -14.00 -4.61
C ASP A 260 9.89 -15.21 -5.54
N ALA A 261 10.24 -14.96 -6.80
CA ALA A 261 10.42 -16.00 -7.81
C ALA A 261 11.52 -17.01 -7.43
N SER A 262 12.53 -16.57 -6.66
CA SER A 262 13.68 -17.40 -6.27
C SER A 262 13.34 -18.52 -5.29
N TYR A 263 12.26 -18.39 -4.51
CA TYR A 263 11.85 -19.41 -3.53
C TYR A 263 10.37 -19.84 -3.63
N LYS A 264 9.65 -19.39 -4.68
CA LYS A 264 8.23 -19.73 -4.85
C LYS A 264 8.00 -21.25 -4.90
N ASP A 265 8.85 -21.99 -5.61
CA ASP A 265 8.72 -23.45 -5.78
C ASP A 265 9.12 -24.22 -4.52
N GLU A 266 9.91 -23.59 -3.63
CA GLU A 266 10.23 -24.15 -2.31
C GLU A 266 9.02 -24.11 -1.38
N LEU A 267 8.26 -23.01 -1.37
CA LEU A 267 7.10 -22.81 -0.51
C LEU A 267 5.80 -23.35 -1.11
N LEU A 268 5.61 -23.22 -2.42
CA LEU A 268 4.34 -23.49 -3.08
C LEU A 268 4.40 -24.72 -4.01
N THR A 269 3.29 -25.41 -4.06
CA THR A 269 2.99 -26.36 -5.14
C THR A 269 2.70 -25.60 -6.45
N PRO A 270 2.72 -26.27 -7.63
CA PRO A 270 2.30 -25.65 -8.89
C PRO A 270 0.86 -25.11 -8.87
N THR A 271 0.00 -25.59 -7.96
CA THR A 271 -1.39 -25.12 -7.78
C THR A 271 -1.54 -23.97 -6.78
N GLY A 272 -0.44 -23.41 -6.28
CA GLY A 272 -0.44 -22.28 -5.34
C GLY A 272 -0.89 -22.64 -3.93
N ALA A 273 -0.73 -23.91 -3.53
CA ALA A 273 -0.91 -24.37 -2.15
C ALA A 273 0.44 -24.45 -1.44
N LEU A 274 0.45 -24.29 -0.10
CA LEU A 274 1.66 -24.49 0.70
C LEU A 274 2.16 -25.93 0.57
N GLN A 275 3.46 -26.13 0.35
CA GLN A 275 4.11 -27.43 0.31
C GLN A 275 3.87 -28.21 1.60
N SER A 276 3.65 -29.53 1.49
CA SER A 276 3.28 -30.40 2.63
C SER A 276 4.30 -30.35 3.77
N LYS A 277 5.59 -30.26 3.46
CA LYS A 277 6.69 -30.17 4.45
C LYS A 277 6.63 -28.95 5.37
N TYR A 278 5.84 -27.92 5.00
CA TYR A 278 5.72 -26.67 5.77
C TYR A 278 4.40 -26.54 6.53
N LYS A 279 3.39 -27.37 6.27
CA LYS A 279 2.04 -27.21 6.84
C LYS A 279 1.99 -27.22 8.37
N GLU A 280 2.89 -27.99 9.01
CA GLU A 280 2.99 -28.06 10.48
C GLU A 280 3.76 -26.89 11.09
N ARG A 281 4.54 -26.16 10.30
CA ARG A 281 5.43 -25.09 10.76
C ARG A 281 4.95 -23.69 10.39
N LEU A 282 4.25 -23.57 9.28
CA LEU A 282 3.87 -22.28 8.70
C LEU A 282 2.37 -22.18 8.49
N ASN A 283 1.86 -20.96 8.60
CA ASN A 283 0.55 -20.55 8.12
C ASN A 283 0.74 -19.75 6.83
N MET A 284 -0.06 -20.04 5.82
CA MET A 284 -0.14 -19.29 4.59
C MET A 284 -1.49 -18.58 4.52
N LEU A 285 -1.47 -17.28 4.32
CA LEU A 285 -2.65 -16.46 4.09
C LEU A 285 -2.58 -15.89 2.68
N LYS A 286 -3.67 -15.98 1.91
CA LYS A 286 -3.78 -15.32 0.61
C LYS A 286 -5.17 -14.76 0.38
N GLY A 287 -5.27 -13.66 -0.34
CA GLY A 287 -6.53 -13.02 -0.69
C GLY A 287 -6.35 -11.93 -1.74
N PRO A 288 -7.42 -11.26 -2.15
CA PRO A 288 -7.34 -10.20 -3.14
C PRO A 288 -6.35 -9.12 -2.74
N TYR A 289 -5.63 -8.59 -3.73
CA TYR A 289 -4.84 -7.38 -3.61
C TYR A 289 -5.39 -6.36 -4.60
N LEU A 290 -5.63 -5.14 -4.15
CA LEU A 290 -6.03 -4.05 -5.04
C LEU A 290 -4.81 -3.58 -5.83
N ASN A 291 -4.30 -4.48 -6.65
CA ASN A 291 -3.20 -4.27 -7.58
C ASN A 291 -3.56 -4.90 -8.92
N THR A 292 -3.52 -4.11 -9.98
CA THR A 292 -3.65 -4.58 -11.36
C THR A 292 -2.32 -4.39 -12.08
N GLU A 293 -1.76 -5.49 -12.55
CA GLU A 293 -0.59 -5.49 -13.43
C GLU A 293 -1.03 -5.32 -14.88
N TYR A 294 -0.37 -4.43 -15.61
CA TYR A 294 -0.77 -4.10 -16.96
C TYR A 294 0.38 -3.68 -17.86
N ILE A 295 0.15 -3.73 -19.17
CA ILE A 295 0.95 -3.06 -20.18
C ILE A 295 0.22 -1.78 -20.59
N GLY A 296 0.88 -0.64 -20.59
CA GLY A 296 0.33 0.64 -21.04
C GLY A 296 0.95 1.10 -22.35
N PHE A 297 0.14 1.72 -23.21
CA PHE A 297 0.55 2.32 -24.47
C PHE A 297 0.62 3.84 -24.33
N TYR A 298 1.73 4.45 -24.72
CA TYR A 298 1.76 5.91 -24.85
C TYR A 298 1.13 6.29 -26.21
N LEU A 299 -0.15 6.67 -26.18
CA LEU A 299 -0.95 6.87 -27.40
C LEU A 299 -0.49 8.04 -28.29
N ASN A 300 0.39 8.91 -27.78
CA ASN A 300 1.04 9.97 -28.55
C ASN A 300 2.41 9.55 -29.13
N ALA A 301 2.80 8.28 -29.01
CA ALA A 301 4.02 7.78 -29.63
C ALA A 301 3.94 7.89 -31.17
N SER A 302 5.09 8.10 -31.83
CA SER A 302 5.16 8.20 -33.27
C SER A 302 4.97 6.88 -34.02
N ASN A 303 5.09 5.75 -33.30
CA ASN A 303 4.94 4.41 -33.89
C ASN A 303 3.47 4.15 -34.28
N PRO A 304 3.14 3.97 -35.58
CA PRO A 304 1.76 3.78 -36.03
C PRO A 304 1.08 2.54 -35.44
N ALA A 305 1.86 1.49 -35.12
CA ALA A 305 1.32 0.29 -34.52
C ALA A 305 0.77 0.55 -33.11
N ILE A 306 1.39 1.45 -32.33
CA ILE A 306 0.88 1.88 -31.00
C ILE A 306 -0.45 2.63 -31.15
N GLN A 307 -0.59 3.46 -32.18
CA GLN A 307 -1.81 4.24 -32.43
C GLN A 307 -2.96 3.37 -32.94
N SER A 308 -2.64 2.22 -33.56
CA SER A 308 -3.65 1.31 -34.13
C SER A 308 -4.42 0.56 -33.03
N LYS A 309 -5.73 0.82 -32.91
CA LYS A 309 -6.63 0.06 -32.03
C LYS A 309 -6.62 -1.45 -32.33
N LYS A 310 -6.49 -1.83 -33.66
CA LYS A 310 -6.42 -3.24 -34.06
C LYS A 310 -5.22 -3.95 -33.44
N ILE A 311 -4.05 -3.30 -33.45
CA ILE A 311 -2.83 -3.87 -32.87
C ILE A 311 -2.96 -3.97 -31.33
N ARG A 312 -3.50 -2.96 -30.66
CA ARG A 312 -3.74 -3.03 -29.22
C ARG A 312 -4.75 -4.14 -28.85
N GLU A 313 -5.83 -4.30 -29.64
CA GLU A 313 -6.78 -5.40 -29.47
C GLU A 313 -6.10 -6.75 -29.74
N ALA A 314 -5.29 -6.88 -30.79
CA ALA A 314 -4.55 -8.10 -31.11
C ALA A 314 -3.63 -8.51 -29.95
N ILE A 315 -2.90 -7.56 -29.36
CA ILE A 315 -2.08 -7.82 -28.17
C ILE A 315 -2.93 -8.32 -27.00
N ASN A 316 -4.10 -7.71 -26.76
CA ASN A 316 -4.99 -8.10 -25.68
C ASN A 316 -5.51 -9.55 -25.82
N LEU A 317 -5.76 -10.01 -27.04
CA LEU A 317 -6.26 -11.34 -27.36
C LEU A 317 -5.15 -12.39 -27.55
N GLY A 318 -3.90 -11.96 -27.79
CA GLY A 318 -2.82 -12.78 -28.30
C GLY A 318 -2.07 -13.65 -27.29
N PHE A 319 -2.41 -13.59 -26.00
CA PHE A 319 -1.74 -14.41 -24.97
C PHE A 319 -2.72 -14.94 -23.91
N ASP A 320 -2.41 -16.14 -23.40
CA ASP A 320 -3.21 -16.79 -22.36
C ASP A 320 -2.76 -16.32 -20.96
N ARG A 321 -3.62 -15.54 -20.29
CA ARG A 321 -3.40 -15.04 -18.92
C ARG A 321 -3.39 -16.14 -17.88
N ASN A 322 -4.18 -17.21 -18.06
CA ASN A 322 -4.21 -18.33 -17.13
C ASN A 322 -2.89 -19.10 -17.17
N LEU A 323 -2.42 -19.40 -18.39
CA LEU A 323 -1.13 -20.08 -18.60
C LEU A 323 0.04 -19.24 -18.07
N MET A 324 0.01 -17.92 -18.31
CA MET A 324 1.01 -16.98 -17.77
C MET A 324 1.10 -17.04 -16.25
N ILE A 325 -0.04 -16.97 -15.55
CA ILE A 325 -0.09 -17.01 -14.09
C ILE A 325 0.32 -18.39 -13.56
N ALA A 326 -0.12 -19.46 -14.20
CA ALA A 326 0.26 -20.83 -13.81
C ALA A 326 1.77 -21.04 -13.92
N TYR A 327 2.36 -20.60 -15.02
CA TYR A 327 3.78 -20.83 -15.31
C TYR A 327 4.72 -19.91 -14.51
N LEU A 328 4.41 -18.61 -14.46
CA LEU A 328 5.31 -17.62 -13.84
C LEU A 328 5.06 -17.46 -12.33
N ARG A 329 3.86 -17.78 -11.82
CA ARG A 329 3.42 -17.40 -10.48
C ARG A 329 2.79 -18.52 -9.66
N ASN A 330 2.93 -19.79 -10.08
CA ASN A 330 2.33 -20.94 -9.39
C ASN A 330 0.84 -20.71 -9.06
N ASN A 331 0.07 -20.16 -9.98
CA ASN A 331 -1.35 -19.82 -9.78
C ASN A 331 -1.62 -18.79 -8.65
N ILE A 332 -0.66 -17.94 -8.30
CA ILE A 332 -0.86 -16.78 -7.44
C ILE A 332 -1.21 -15.57 -8.31
N GLY A 333 -2.43 -15.08 -8.15
CA GLY A 333 -3.05 -14.04 -8.96
C GLY A 333 -4.32 -14.52 -9.64
N TYR A 334 -5.09 -13.58 -10.22
CA TYR A 334 -6.27 -13.85 -11.01
C TYR A 334 -6.08 -13.27 -12.41
N PRO A 335 -6.46 -13.98 -13.49
CA PRO A 335 -6.35 -13.42 -14.84
C PRO A 335 -7.20 -12.15 -14.95
N ALA A 336 -6.59 -11.05 -15.40
CA ALA A 336 -7.30 -9.77 -15.57
C ALA A 336 -7.97 -9.74 -16.94
N ASN A 337 -9.04 -10.51 -17.08
CA ASN A 337 -9.81 -10.67 -18.31
C ASN A 337 -11.19 -9.98 -18.30
N GLN A 338 -11.45 -9.08 -17.33
CA GLN A 338 -12.75 -8.44 -17.16
C GLN A 338 -12.68 -6.91 -17.00
N GLY A 339 -11.54 -6.29 -17.21
CA GLY A 339 -11.34 -4.85 -17.08
C GLY A 339 -10.12 -4.46 -16.26
N PHE A 340 -9.99 -3.17 -15.96
CA PHE A 340 -8.86 -2.64 -15.21
C PHE A 340 -9.08 -2.66 -13.70
N ILE A 341 -10.34 -2.56 -13.25
CA ILE A 341 -10.68 -2.54 -11.83
C ILE A 341 -10.53 -3.95 -11.23
N PRO A 342 -9.69 -4.16 -10.20
CA PRO A 342 -9.43 -5.47 -9.64
C PRO A 342 -10.58 -6.01 -8.80
N LYS A 343 -10.55 -7.31 -8.52
CA LYS A 343 -11.47 -7.96 -7.57
C LYS A 343 -11.35 -7.32 -6.19
N GLY A 344 -12.49 -7.09 -5.55
CA GLY A 344 -12.57 -6.42 -4.23
C GLY A 344 -13.14 -5.02 -4.30
N LEU A 345 -13.22 -4.41 -5.49
CA LEU A 345 -13.89 -3.13 -5.73
C LEU A 345 -15.14 -3.31 -6.59
N LYS A 346 -16.11 -2.41 -6.39
CA LYS A 346 -17.31 -2.32 -7.23
C LYS A 346 -16.97 -1.50 -8.48
N GLY A 347 -17.59 -1.79 -9.61
CA GLY A 347 -17.51 -0.93 -10.81
C GLY A 347 -16.80 -1.55 -12.01
N THR A 348 -16.32 -2.79 -11.93
CA THR A 348 -15.84 -3.50 -13.12
C THR A 348 -16.97 -3.67 -14.15
N SER A 349 -16.65 -3.52 -15.43
CA SER A 349 -17.60 -3.74 -16.54
C SER A 349 -18.06 -5.18 -16.62
N GLY A 350 -17.24 -6.13 -16.18
CA GLY A 350 -17.51 -7.55 -16.25
C GLY A 350 -17.46 -8.13 -17.68
N THR A 351 -17.07 -7.35 -18.68
CA THR A 351 -16.96 -7.82 -20.07
C THR A 351 -15.65 -8.60 -20.22
N PRO A 352 -15.71 -9.93 -20.47
CA PRO A 352 -14.48 -10.72 -20.60
C PRO A 352 -13.72 -10.40 -21.89
N PHE A 353 -12.37 -10.38 -21.82
CA PHE A 353 -11.56 -10.49 -23.05
C PHE A 353 -11.10 -11.94 -23.17
N PRO A 354 -11.51 -12.65 -24.22
CA PRO A 354 -11.05 -14.01 -24.45
C PRO A 354 -9.57 -14.05 -24.84
N TYR A 355 -8.92 -15.18 -24.62
CA TYR A 355 -7.72 -15.54 -25.36
C TYR A 355 -8.18 -16.08 -26.71
N ASP A 356 -7.78 -15.40 -27.81
CA ASP A 356 -8.21 -15.74 -29.17
C ASP A 356 -7.09 -15.41 -30.18
N VAL A 357 -6.19 -16.35 -30.35
CA VAL A 357 -5.02 -16.22 -31.22
C VAL A 357 -5.41 -16.02 -32.71
N GLU A 358 -6.48 -16.70 -33.16
CA GLU A 358 -6.90 -16.59 -34.56
C GLU A 358 -7.47 -15.20 -34.85
N LYS A 359 -8.33 -14.69 -33.98
CA LYS A 359 -8.80 -13.30 -34.07
C LYS A 359 -7.64 -12.30 -33.98
N ALA A 360 -6.67 -12.54 -33.10
CA ALA A 360 -5.49 -11.68 -32.97
C ALA A 360 -4.67 -11.63 -34.25
N ARG A 361 -4.39 -12.79 -34.88
CA ARG A 361 -3.70 -12.88 -36.19
C ARG A 361 -4.45 -12.13 -37.28
N ASN A 362 -5.77 -12.32 -37.34
CA ASN A 362 -6.61 -11.66 -38.34
C ASN A 362 -6.59 -10.13 -38.19
N LEU A 363 -6.53 -9.61 -36.96
CA LEU A 363 -6.40 -8.17 -36.69
C LEU A 363 -5.04 -7.62 -37.14
N VAL A 364 -3.95 -8.37 -36.95
CA VAL A 364 -2.61 -7.99 -37.42
C VAL A 364 -2.56 -8.03 -38.96
N ALA A 365 -3.08 -9.10 -39.59
CA ALA A 365 -3.14 -9.20 -41.04
C ALA A 365 -3.92 -8.03 -41.65
N LYS A 366 -5.10 -7.73 -41.10
CA LYS A 366 -5.93 -6.61 -41.53
C LYS A 366 -5.25 -5.24 -41.41
N TYR A 367 -4.48 -5.05 -40.32
CA TYR A 367 -3.69 -3.83 -40.14
C TYR A 367 -2.63 -3.69 -41.26
N ILE A 368 -1.96 -4.79 -41.67
CA ILE A 368 -0.96 -4.80 -42.71
C ILE A 368 -1.63 -4.59 -44.09
N GLU A 369 -2.78 -5.24 -44.37
CA GLU A 369 -3.56 -5.06 -45.61
C GLU A 369 -4.03 -3.61 -45.81
N GLU A 370 -4.28 -2.88 -44.72
CA GLU A 370 -4.65 -1.45 -44.74
C GLU A 370 -3.43 -0.52 -44.89
N GLY A 371 -2.24 -1.06 -45.17
CA GLY A 371 -1.01 -0.30 -45.40
C GLY A 371 -0.11 -0.10 -44.17
N GLY A 372 -0.42 -0.77 -43.05
CA GLY A 372 0.47 -0.79 -41.91
C GLY A 372 1.70 -1.66 -42.13
N GLU A 373 2.84 -1.26 -41.59
CA GLU A 373 4.05 -2.09 -41.59
C GLU A 373 3.95 -3.20 -40.52
N LYS A 374 4.78 -4.25 -40.67
CA LYS A 374 4.89 -5.28 -39.62
C LYS A 374 5.11 -4.65 -38.26
N PRO A 375 4.26 -4.93 -37.24
CA PRO A 375 4.38 -4.29 -35.92
C PRO A 375 5.67 -4.70 -35.20
N ILE A 376 6.53 -3.72 -34.90
CA ILE A 376 7.74 -3.86 -34.07
C ILE A 376 7.60 -2.85 -32.95
N LEU A 377 7.54 -3.34 -31.70
CA LEU A 377 7.26 -2.54 -30.52
C LEU A 377 8.36 -2.71 -29.46
N THR A 378 8.69 -1.65 -28.75
CA THR A 378 9.63 -1.71 -27.61
C THR A 378 8.86 -1.73 -26.30
N LEU A 379 8.90 -2.88 -25.58
CA LEU A 379 8.30 -3.04 -24.26
C LEU A 379 9.36 -2.80 -23.18
N THR A 380 9.22 -1.72 -22.45
CA THR A 380 10.15 -1.34 -21.39
C THR A 380 9.65 -1.79 -20.01
N THR A 381 10.53 -2.42 -19.24
CA THR A 381 10.25 -2.97 -17.89
C THR A 381 11.42 -2.75 -16.93
N ASP A 382 11.29 -3.20 -15.68
CA ASP A 382 12.41 -3.40 -14.75
C ASP A 382 12.77 -4.89 -14.61
N ALA A 383 13.91 -5.18 -14.01
CA ALA A 383 14.45 -6.54 -13.92
C ALA A 383 13.52 -7.54 -13.21
N ASN A 384 12.66 -7.07 -12.28
CA ASN A 384 11.77 -7.96 -11.52
C ASN A 384 10.63 -8.55 -12.38
N TYR A 385 10.39 -8.01 -13.57
CA TYR A 385 9.29 -8.43 -14.44
C TYR A 385 9.78 -8.81 -15.86
N LEU A 386 11.08 -9.09 -15.98
CA LEU A 386 11.68 -9.49 -17.25
C LEU A 386 11.05 -10.78 -17.80
N ASP A 387 10.89 -11.79 -16.94
CA ASP A 387 10.28 -13.09 -17.27
C ASP A 387 8.86 -12.95 -17.84
N LEU A 388 8.08 -12.04 -17.27
CA LEU A 388 6.73 -11.71 -17.74
C LEU A 388 6.76 -11.04 -19.12
N CYS A 389 7.67 -10.10 -19.34
CA CYS A 389 7.82 -9.43 -20.64
C CYS A 389 8.34 -10.37 -21.72
N GLU A 390 9.25 -11.29 -21.40
CA GLU A 390 9.73 -12.35 -22.30
C GLU A 390 8.63 -13.35 -22.64
N TYR A 391 7.75 -13.68 -21.69
CA TYR A 391 6.56 -14.49 -21.96
C TYR A 391 5.68 -13.80 -23.01
N LEU A 392 5.36 -12.52 -22.80
CA LEU A 392 4.56 -11.74 -23.77
C LEU A 392 5.25 -11.64 -25.13
N GLN A 393 6.56 -11.42 -25.18
CA GLN A 393 7.34 -11.40 -26.42
C GLN A 393 7.15 -12.68 -27.23
N ARG A 394 7.28 -13.85 -26.60
CA ARG A 394 7.11 -15.15 -27.26
C ARG A 394 5.68 -15.39 -27.75
N GLU A 395 4.69 -15.03 -26.94
CA GLU A 395 3.28 -15.24 -27.31
C GLU A 395 2.86 -14.31 -28.45
N LEU A 396 3.26 -13.04 -28.41
CA LEU A 396 2.90 -12.05 -29.42
C LEU A 396 3.63 -12.27 -30.76
N GLN A 397 4.81 -12.88 -30.75
CA GLN A 397 5.49 -13.30 -31.95
C GLN A 397 4.66 -14.31 -32.77
N LYS A 398 3.90 -15.19 -32.11
CA LYS A 398 3.02 -16.18 -32.76
C LYS A 398 1.88 -15.55 -33.54
N ILE A 399 1.54 -14.31 -33.28
CA ILE A 399 0.50 -13.55 -33.98
C ILE A 399 1.07 -12.49 -34.94
N GLY A 400 2.39 -12.47 -35.15
CA GLY A 400 3.06 -11.58 -36.10
C GLY A 400 3.47 -10.22 -35.53
N ILE A 401 3.50 -10.04 -34.21
CA ILE A 401 3.97 -8.83 -33.52
C ILE A 401 5.35 -9.10 -32.93
N ASP A 402 6.35 -8.33 -33.33
CA ASP A 402 7.70 -8.42 -32.74
C ASP A 402 7.86 -7.45 -31.56
N ILE A 403 8.20 -7.98 -30.40
CA ILE A 403 8.48 -7.19 -29.19
C ILE A 403 9.98 -7.18 -28.91
N LYS A 404 10.55 -5.99 -28.74
CA LYS A 404 11.89 -5.79 -28.14
C LYS A 404 11.72 -5.48 -26.67
N VAL A 405 12.28 -6.30 -25.79
CA VAL A 405 12.23 -6.05 -24.35
C VAL A 405 13.43 -5.20 -23.94
N GLU A 406 13.15 -4.06 -23.30
CA GLU A 406 14.15 -3.16 -22.74
C GLU A 406 14.03 -3.14 -21.21
N VAL A 407 15.16 -3.30 -20.51
CA VAL A 407 15.20 -3.30 -19.05
C VAL A 407 15.85 -2.02 -18.54
N LEU A 408 15.14 -1.27 -17.72
CA LEU A 408 15.63 -0.07 -17.07
C LEU A 408 15.62 -0.21 -15.53
N PRO A 409 16.53 0.49 -14.81
CA PRO A 409 16.37 0.66 -13.37
C PRO A 409 15.01 1.26 -13.03
N THR A 410 14.38 0.81 -11.93
CA THR A 410 13.00 1.20 -11.56
C THR A 410 12.78 2.72 -11.53
N ALA A 411 13.77 3.50 -11.05
CA ALA A 411 13.67 4.97 -11.01
C ALA A 411 13.64 5.57 -12.42
N SER A 412 14.51 5.09 -13.32
CA SER A 412 14.59 5.52 -14.71
C SER A 412 13.32 5.15 -15.49
N LEU A 413 12.78 3.93 -15.26
CA LEU A 413 11.52 3.49 -15.84
C LEU A 413 10.37 4.43 -15.44
N ARG A 414 10.27 4.76 -14.14
CA ARG A 414 9.24 5.70 -13.64
C ARG A 414 9.33 7.07 -14.28
N GLN A 415 10.55 7.61 -14.39
CA GLN A 415 10.78 8.91 -15.00
C GLN A 415 10.47 8.91 -16.49
N ALA A 416 10.95 7.91 -17.23
CA ALA A 416 10.72 7.80 -18.67
C ALA A 416 9.22 7.62 -18.99
N LYS A 417 8.50 6.80 -18.20
CA LYS A 417 7.06 6.65 -18.29
C LYS A 417 6.32 7.97 -18.04
N SER A 418 6.67 8.69 -16.96
CA SER A 418 6.04 9.95 -16.60
C SER A 418 6.28 11.06 -17.63
N SER A 419 7.41 11.05 -18.32
CA SER A 419 7.76 12.03 -19.36
C SER A 419 7.35 11.65 -20.79
N GLY A 420 6.58 10.55 -20.97
CA GLY A 420 6.09 10.11 -22.28
C GLY A 420 7.20 9.65 -23.25
N LYS A 421 8.31 9.10 -22.73
CA LYS A 421 9.45 8.63 -23.52
C LYS A 421 9.39 7.16 -23.90
N LEU A 422 8.37 6.44 -23.44
CA LEU A 422 8.20 5.00 -23.69
C LEU A 422 7.00 4.75 -24.58
N GLU A 423 7.17 3.88 -25.58
CA GLU A 423 6.06 3.48 -26.48
C GLU A 423 5.10 2.53 -25.78
N LEU A 424 5.67 1.47 -25.19
CA LEU A 424 4.96 0.42 -24.48
C LEU A 424 5.70 0.14 -23.18
N PHE A 425 4.99 0.09 -22.08
CA PHE A 425 5.62 -0.07 -20.77
C PHE A 425 4.83 -1.02 -19.88
N ARG A 426 5.54 -1.83 -19.09
CA ARG A 426 4.95 -2.57 -18.01
C ARG A 426 4.74 -1.65 -16.80
N ALA A 427 3.59 -1.78 -16.18
CA ALA A 427 3.27 -1.05 -14.97
C ALA A 427 2.31 -1.84 -14.06
N SER A 428 2.18 -1.37 -12.83
CA SER A 428 1.15 -1.79 -11.88
C SER A 428 0.42 -0.57 -11.33
N TRP A 429 -0.83 -0.78 -10.92
CA TRP A 429 -1.57 0.20 -10.15
C TRP A 429 -2.10 -0.44 -8.88
N ILE A 430 -1.66 0.08 -7.75
CA ILE A 430 -2.10 -0.31 -6.42
C ILE A 430 -3.03 0.80 -5.93
N ALA A 431 -4.22 0.43 -5.44
CA ALA A 431 -5.15 1.41 -4.92
C ALA A 431 -4.58 2.12 -3.68
N ASP A 432 -4.64 3.43 -3.68
CA ASP A 432 -4.31 4.28 -2.53
C ASP A 432 -5.43 4.28 -1.48
N TYR A 433 -6.68 4.14 -1.94
CA TYR A 433 -7.90 4.07 -1.13
C TYR A 433 -8.93 3.16 -1.82
N PRO A 434 -9.90 2.60 -1.08
CA PRO A 434 -10.78 1.53 -1.58
C PRO A 434 -11.97 2.05 -2.41
N ASP A 435 -11.70 2.77 -3.50
CA ASP A 435 -12.70 3.20 -4.47
C ASP A 435 -12.20 2.95 -5.90
N ALA A 436 -13.09 2.54 -6.79
CA ALA A 436 -12.75 2.29 -8.20
C ALA A 436 -12.35 3.56 -8.95
N GLU A 437 -12.74 4.73 -8.47
CA GLU A 437 -12.29 6.02 -9.00
C GLU A 437 -10.76 6.09 -9.04
N ASN A 438 -10.07 5.52 -8.05
CA ASN A 438 -8.61 5.47 -8.00
C ASN A 438 -7.97 4.80 -9.23
N TYR A 439 -8.64 3.82 -9.83
CA TYR A 439 -8.23 3.16 -11.08
C TYR A 439 -8.66 3.96 -12.31
N LEU A 440 -9.87 4.50 -12.28
CA LEU A 440 -10.46 5.20 -13.41
C LEU A 440 -9.83 6.57 -13.66
N SER A 441 -9.22 7.17 -12.64
CA SER A 441 -8.42 8.41 -12.75
C SER A 441 -7.25 8.31 -13.73
N LEU A 442 -6.77 7.09 -14.03
CA LEU A 442 -5.68 6.83 -14.97
C LEU A 442 -6.07 7.08 -16.44
N PHE A 443 -7.35 7.21 -16.72
CA PHE A 443 -7.86 7.42 -18.09
C PHE A 443 -8.49 8.80 -18.28
N TYR A 444 -8.58 9.60 -17.20
CA TYR A 444 -9.11 10.97 -17.27
C TYR A 444 -8.12 11.91 -17.96
N SER A 445 -8.57 12.65 -18.97
CA SER A 445 -7.66 13.44 -19.81
C SER A 445 -6.99 14.61 -19.09
N LYS A 446 -7.61 15.16 -18.01
CA LYS A 446 -7.01 16.21 -17.20
C LYS A 446 -5.90 15.69 -16.26
N ASN A 447 -5.74 14.37 -16.16
CA ASN A 447 -4.72 13.71 -15.35
C ASN A 447 -3.50 13.25 -16.15
N PHE A 448 -3.21 13.84 -17.30
CA PHE A 448 -2.02 13.50 -18.08
C PHE A 448 -0.74 13.62 -17.28
N SER A 449 0.14 12.64 -17.43
CA SER A 449 1.51 12.73 -16.93
C SER A 449 2.26 13.89 -17.61
N PRO A 450 3.22 14.56 -16.93
CA PRO A 450 3.77 14.25 -15.61
C PRO A 450 2.93 14.75 -14.44
N ASN A 451 1.87 15.53 -14.64
CA ASN A 451 1.09 16.18 -13.59
C ASN A 451 0.04 15.26 -12.94
N GLY A 452 -0.28 14.13 -13.59
CA GLY A 452 -1.24 13.14 -13.11
C GLY A 452 -0.88 11.72 -13.53
N PRO A 453 -1.72 10.73 -13.16
CA PRO A 453 -1.44 9.31 -13.36
C PRO A 453 -1.81 8.76 -14.75
N ASN A 454 -2.36 9.55 -15.67
CA ASN A 454 -2.68 9.10 -17.01
C ASN A 454 -1.41 9.05 -17.88
N TYR A 455 -0.63 7.97 -17.71
CA TYR A 455 0.61 7.73 -18.46
C TYR A 455 0.40 7.37 -19.92
N THR A 456 -0.81 6.93 -20.29
CA THR A 456 -1.15 6.56 -21.65
C THR A 456 -1.50 7.75 -22.53
N HIS A 457 -1.80 8.90 -21.92
CA HIS A 457 -2.39 10.07 -22.58
C HIS A 457 -3.70 9.75 -23.31
N PHE A 458 -4.43 8.74 -22.78
CA PHE A 458 -5.77 8.43 -23.27
C PHE A 458 -6.69 9.63 -23.11
N LYS A 459 -7.44 9.93 -24.17
CA LYS A 459 -8.38 11.05 -24.23
C LYS A 459 -9.66 10.62 -24.90
N ASN A 460 -10.77 10.72 -24.19
CA ASN A 460 -12.10 10.43 -24.72
C ASN A 460 -13.11 11.35 -24.02
N LYS A 461 -13.87 12.13 -24.79
CA LYS A 461 -14.81 13.13 -24.25
C LYS A 461 -15.96 12.51 -23.44
N GLU A 462 -16.48 11.36 -23.89
CA GLU A 462 -17.53 10.64 -23.18
C GLU A 462 -17.02 10.12 -21.84
N TYR A 463 -15.78 9.56 -21.84
CA TYR A 463 -15.12 9.12 -20.62
C TYR A 463 -14.96 10.26 -19.61
N ASP A 464 -14.44 11.40 -20.07
CA ASP A 464 -14.21 12.57 -19.21
C ASP A 464 -15.53 13.07 -18.58
N THR A 465 -16.61 13.11 -19.37
CA THR A 465 -17.94 13.47 -18.86
C THR A 465 -18.44 12.49 -17.78
N LEU A 466 -18.35 11.17 -18.05
CA LEU A 466 -18.74 10.14 -17.08
C LEU A 466 -17.91 10.21 -15.78
N TYR A 467 -16.62 10.51 -15.91
CA TYR A 467 -15.73 10.67 -14.76
C TYR A 467 -16.14 11.86 -13.87
N GLU A 468 -16.34 13.04 -14.47
CA GLU A 468 -16.76 14.25 -13.76
C GLU A 468 -18.14 14.08 -13.08
N GLU A 469 -19.08 13.44 -13.78
CA GLU A 469 -20.37 13.09 -13.19
C GLU A 469 -20.25 12.09 -12.04
N ALA A 470 -19.38 11.08 -12.16
CA ALA A 470 -19.19 10.08 -11.11
C ALA A 470 -18.62 10.70 -9.83
N LEU A 471 -17.68 11.64 -9.95
CA LEU A 471 -17.09 12.35 -8.80
C LEU A 471 -18.14 13.08 -7.95
N SER A 472 -19.18 13.65 -8.57
CA SER A 472 -20.23 14.38 -7.87
C SER A 472 -21.46 13.53 -7.49
N THR A 473 -21.49 12.24 -7.88
CA THR A 473 -22.64 11.36 -7.65
C THR A 473 -22.61 10.77 -6.25
N LEU A 474 -23.49 11.24 -5.36
CA LEU A 474 -23.62 10.75 -3.98
C LEU A 474 -24.27 9.36 -3.89
N THR A 475 -25.19 9.04 -4.82
CA THR A 475 -25.86 7.72 -4.84
C THR A 475 -24.90 6.62 -5.30
N ASP A 476 -24.54 5.71 -4.41
CA ASP A 476 -23.54 4.64 -4.66
C ASP A 476 -23.90 3.78 -5.89
N SER A 477 -25.15 3.38 -6.04
CA SER A 477 -25.59 2.56 -7.18
C SER A 477 -25.43 3.27 -8.53
N LEU A 478 -25.71 4.56 -8.60
CA LEU A 478 -25.54 5.37 -9.81
C LEU A 478 -24.06 5.60 -10.10
N ARG A 479 -23.26 5.87 -9.08
CA ARG A 479 -21.80 6.02 -9.22
C ARG A 479 -21.16 4.74 -9.74
N VAL A 480 -21.51 3.58 -9.17
CA VAL A 480 -21.05 2.26 -9.63
C VAL A 480 -21.47 1.98 -11.08
N LYS A 481 -22.67 2.40 -11.49
CA LYS A 481 -23.11 2.29 -12.89
C LYS A 481 -22.20 3.10 -13.82
N ARG A 482 -21.85 4.34 -13.46
CA ARG A 482 -20.91 5.16 -14.24
C ARG A 482 -19.51 4.55 -14.29
N TYR A 483 -19.03 4.00 -13.19
CA TYR A 483 -17.74 3.30 -13.16
C TYR A 483 -17.72 2.13 -14.16
N ARG A 484 -18.78 1.33 -14.24
CA ARG A 484 -18.90 0.25 -15.23
C ARG A 484 -18.88 0.75 -16.67
N GLN A 485 -19.56 1.86 -16.94
CA GLN A 485 -19.55 2.47 -18.29
C GLN A 485 -18.15 2.95 -18.65
N MET A 486 -17.45 3.60 -17.71
CA MET A 486 -16.08 4.08 -17.91
C MET A 486 -15.10 2.92 -18.10
N ASP A 487 -15.17 1.88 -17.27
CA ASP A 487 -14.32 0.68 -17.38
C ASP A 487 -14.55 -0.02 -18.73
N SER A 488 -15.82 -0.16 -19.17
CA SER A 488 -16.17 -0.70 -20.48
C SER A 488 -15.60 0.12 -21.64
N LEU A 489 -15.73 1.45 -21.56
CA LEU A 489 -15.23 2.36 -22.59
C LEU A 489 -13.70 2.31 -22.69
N ALA A 490 -12.99 2.39 -21.57
CA ALA A 490 -11.54 2.25 -21.55
C ALA A 490 -11.09 0.89 -22.11
N ASN A 491 -11.76 -0.19 -21.69
CA ASN A 491 -11.45 -1.54 -22.17
C ASN A 491 -11.68 -1.68 -23.69
N SER A 492 -12.70 -1.04 -24.26
CA SER A 492 -12.98 -1.09 -25.70
C SER A 492 -11.93 -0.36 -26.55
N GLU A 493 -11.21 0.60 -25.97
CA GLU A 493 -10.18 1.40 -26.66
C GLU A 493 -8.76 0.87 -26.44
N HIS A 494 -8.59 -0.05 -25.51
CA HIS A 494 -7.31 -0.70 -25.18
C HIS A 494 -6.12 0.27 -24.97
N PRO A 495 -6.25 1.35 -24.18
CA PRO A 495 -5.08 2.18 -23.83
C PRO A 495 -4.09 1.45 -22.95
N ILE A 496 -4.57 0.39 -22.30
CA ILE A 496 -3.78 -0.56 -21.51
C ILE A 496 -4.24 -1.99 -21.81
N ILE A 497 -3.39 -2.96 -21.49
CA ILE A 497 -3.71 -4.39 -21.49
C ILE A 497 -3.56 -4.91 -20.06
N PRO A 498 -4.65 -5.17 -19.33
CA PRO A 498 -4.57 -5.81 -18.02
C PRO A 498 -4.01 -7.24 -18.14
N LEU A 499 -3.08 -7.59 -17.26
CA LEU A 499 -2.39 -8.88 -17.26
C LEU A 499 -3.00 -9.80 -16.19
N TYR A 500 -2.91 -9.39 -14.94
CA TYR A 500 -3.51 -10.10 -13.81
C TYR A 500 -3.84 -9.15 -12.67
N TYR A 501 -4.83 -9.53 -11.87
CA TYR A 501 -5.08 -8.95 -10.56
C TYR A 501 -4.27 -9.72 -9.53
N ASP A 502 -3.47 -9.02 -8.76
CA ASP A 502 -2.55 -9.66 -7.82
C ASP A 502 -3.26 -10.19 -6.57
N GLN A 503 -2.55 -10.97 -5.78
CA GLN A 503 -2.99 -11.46 -4.48
C GLN A 503 -2.00 -11.05 -3.40
N VAL A 504 -2.52 -10.61 -2.26
CA VAL A 504 -1.73 -10.58 -1.03
C VAL A 504 -1.44 -12.01 -0.63
N ILE A 505 -0.17 -12.32 -0.43
CA ILE A 505 0.26 -13.60 0.10
C ILE A 505 1.20 -13.34 1.28
N ARG A 506 0.95 -14.02 2.40
CA ARG A 506 1.73 -13.90 3.62
C ARG A 506 2.02 -15.29 4.19
N PHE A 507 3.24 -15.45 4.66
CA PHE A 507 3.64 -16.64 5.40
C PHE A 507 4.02 -16.22 6.82
N ALA A 508 3.48 -16.91 7.81
CA ALA A 508 3.77 -16.66 9.22
C ALA A 508 4.16 -17.96 9.92
N GLN A 509 4.99 -17.88 10.94
CA GLN A 509 5.28 -19.01 11.82
C GLN A 509 3.98 -19.54 12.46
N LYS A 510 3.93 -20.82 12.76
CA LYS A 510 2.71 -21.50 13.25
C LYS A 510 2.20 -20.93 14.58
N ASN A 511 3.10 -20.42 15.42
CA ASN A 511 2.78 -19.82 16.70
C ASN A 511 2.25 -18.37 16.60
N VAL A 512 2.21 -17.77 15.40
CA VAL A 512 1.64 -16.45 15.18
C VAL A 512 0.14 -16.56 14.96
N GLU A 513 -0.64 -15.91 15.80
CA GLU A 513 -2.10 -15.88 15.75
C GLU A 513 -2.64 -14.47 15.50
N GLY A 514 -3.87 -14.38 14.99
CA GLY A 514 -4.54 -13.10 14.74
C GLY A 514 -4.01 -12.32 13.53
N MET A 515 -3.12 -12.91 12.72
CA MET A 515 -2.70 -12.30 11.47
C MET A 515 -3.84 -12.35 10.45
N GLU A 516 -4.17 -11.19 9.91
CA GLU A 516 -5.15 -11.04 8.84
C GLU A 516 -4.50 -10.42 7.61
N ILE A 517 -5.14 -10.59 6.46
CA ILE A 517 -4.82 -9.88 5.22
C ILE A 517 -5.94 -8.90 4.90
N ASN A 518 -5.60 -7.86 4.17
CA ASN A 518 -6.57 -6.92 3.60
C ASN A 518 -6.14 -6.56 2.17
N PRO A 519 -7.10 -6.15 1.32
CA PRO A 519 -6.80 -5.92 -0.10
C PRO A 519 -5.86 -4.75 -0.41
N ILE A 520 -5.52 -3.88 0.52
CA ILE A 520 -4.46 -2.85 0.36
C ILE A 520 -3.12 -3.29 0.96
N ASN A 521 -3.00 -4.55 1.39
CA ASN A 521 -1.80 -5.15 2.00
C ASN A 521 -1.25 -4.37 3.21
N LEU A 522 -2.09 -3.64 3.95
CA LEU A 522 -1.66 -2.94 5.16
C LEU A 522 -1.33 -3.94 6.26
N LEU A 523 -0.17 -3.80 6.91
CA LEU A 523 0.21 -4.62 8.06
C LEU A 523 -0.43 -4.04 9.33
N VAL A 524 -1.25 -4.84 10.01
CA VAL A 524 -1.91 -4.50 11.28
C VAL A 524 -1.42 -5.46 12.36
N LEU A 525 -0.69 -4.95 13.35
CA LEU A 525 -0.04 -5.77 14.38
C LEU A 525 -0.74 -5.74 15.74
N LYS A 526 -1.70 -4.82 15.95
CA LYS A 526 -2.37 -4.65 17.25
C LYS A 526 -3.13 -5.89 17.73
N THR A 527 -3.62 -6.72 16.81
CA THR A 527 -4.40 -7.95 17.08
C THR A 527 -3.57 -9.22 17.04
N ILE A 528 -2.27 -9.13 16.73
CA ILE A 528 -1.39 -10.29 16.65
C ILE A 528 -0.92 -10.71 18.05
N SER A 529 -0.93 -12.02 18.28
CA SER A 529 -0.33 -12.66 19.45
C SER A 529 0.58 -13.81 19.03
N LYS A 530 1.46 -14.24 19.95
CA LYS A 530 2.32 -15.41 19.78
C LYS A 530 2.11 -16.38 20.93
N LYS A 531 2.04 -17.68 20.61
CA LYS A 531 2.00 -18.77 21.59
C LYS A 531 3.38 -19.26 21.97
#